data_dc3ad1b2c9325cba505f4f16c2426f1f
#
_entry.id   dc3ad1b2c9325cba505f4f16c2426f1f
#
_cell.length_a   1.000
_cell.length_b   1.000
_cell.length_c   1.000
_cell.angle_alpha   90.00
_cell.angle_beta   90.00
_cell.angle_gamma   90.00
#
_symmetry.space_group_name_H-M   'P 1'
#
loop_
_entity.id
_entity.type
_entity.pdbx_description
1 polymer ?
#
loop_
_entity_poly.entity_id
_entity_poly.type
_entity_poly.pdbx_seq_one_letter_code
_entity_poly.pdbx_strand_id
1 'polypeptide(L)'
;MTVTATTHATVILVGATAALIRGPSGAGKSRLAWDLLQAAARSKGVGALPFARLVADDRVYLEAQHGRLLARPPAELAGLIEVHGLGLRRLPFEPLAAVGFVVDLAAEDAARHPAPTTATVAGIALPRLAVAPATVALPLVLAYLCTAAALD
;
A
#
# COMPACT_ATOMS: atom_id res chain seq x y z
N MET A 1 -18.33 -1.39 -23.57
CA MET A 1 -17.10 -1.29 -22.77
C MET A 1 -17.47 -0.92 -21.34
N THR A 2 -17.06 -1.72 -20.40
CA THR A 2 -17.37 -1.49 -18.99
C THR A 2 -16.44 -0.42 -18.43
N VAL A 3 -17.00 0.66 -17.88
CA VAL A 3 -16.20 1.67 -17.17
C VAL A 3 -15.92 1.12 -15.77
N THR A 4 -14.67 0.88 -15.47
CA THR A 4 -14.25 0.41 -14.14
C THR A 4 -14.20 1.59 -13.18
N ALA A 5 -14.90 1.47 -12.05
CA ALA A 5 -14.86 2.49 -11.02
C ALA A 5 -13.52 2.45 -10.30
N THR A 6 -13.02 3.62 -9.88
CA THR A 6 -11.84 3.71 -9.02
C THR A 6 -12.18 3.41 -7.57
N THR A 7 -11.22 2.89 -6.85
CA THR A 7 -11.26 2.72 -5.39
C THR A 7 -10.46 3.84 -4.74
N HIS A 8 -10.96 4.37 -3.62
CA HIS A 8 -10.25 5.38 -2.83
C HIS A 8 -9.18 4.69 -1.97
N ALA A 9 -7.98 4.61 -2.50
CA ALA A 9 -6.85 3.95 -1.86
C ALA A 9 -5.54 4.43 -2.46
N THR A 10 -4.44 4.05 -1.82
CA THR A 10 -3.08 4.36 -2.26
C THR A 10 -2.33 3.06 -2.46
N VAL A 11 -1.57 2.95 -3.53
CA VAL A 11 -0.82 1.72 -3.86
C VAL A 11 0.65 2.08 -4.08
N ILE A 12 1.52 1.34 -3.43
CA ILE A 12 2.97 1.47 -3.57
C ILE A 12 3.60 0.12 -3.86
N LEU A 13 4.44 0.07 -4.89
CA LEU A 13 5.23 -1.11 -5.20
C LEU A 13 6.46 -1.14 -4.31
N VAL A 14 6.73 -2.28 -3.68
CA VAL A 14 7.94 -2.53 -2.88
C VAL A 14 8.56 -3.83 -3.39
N GLY A 15 9.67 -3.73 -4.09
CA GLY A 15 10.24 -4.89 -4.78
C GLY A 15 9.34 -5.40 -5.89
N ALA A 16 8.91 -6.65 -5.81
CA ALA A 16 8.05 -7.28 -6.80
C ALA A 16 6.57 -7.29 -6.42
N THR A 17 6.20 -6.72 -5.27
CA THR A 17 4.84 -6.78 -4.76
C THR A 17 4.35 -5.40 -4.31
N ALA A 18 3.07 -5.13 -4.49
CA ALA A 18 2.51 -3.84 -4.10
C ALA A 18 1.67 -3.95 -2.83
N ALA A 19 1.71 -2.89 -2.02
CA ALA A 19 0.85 -2.71 -0.87
C ALA A 19 -0.36 -1.87 -1.28
N LEU A 20 -1.56 -2.37 -0.99
CA LEU A 20 -2.79 -1.62 -1.11
C LEU A 20 -3.11 -0.98 0.24
N ILE A 21 -2.99 0.33 0.32
CA ILE A 21 -3.19 1.08 1.57
C ILE A 21 -4.59 1.66 1.56
N ARG A 22 -5.40 1.24 2.53
CA ARG A 22 -6.79 1.67 2.71
C ARG A 22 -6.95 2.36 4.05
N GLY A 23 -7.99 3.16 4.14
CA GLY A 23 -8.36 3.85 5.38
C GLY A 23 -9.23 5.06 5.08
N PRO A 24 -9.86 5.63 6.10
CA PRO A 24 -10.65 6.84 5.93
C PRO A 24 -9.78 8.01 5.50
N SER A 25 -10.42 9.04 4.97
CA SER A 25 -9.76 10.30 4.63
C SER A 25 -9.04 10.85 5.87
N GLY A 26 -7.79 11.27 5.70
CA GLY A 26 -6.98 11.77 6.81
C GLY A 26 -6.28 10.69 7.64
N ALA A 27 -6.44 9.41 7.30
CA ALA A 27 -5.79 8.32 8.06
C ALA A 27 -4.29 8.20 7.79
N GLY A 28 -3.76 8.87 6.76
CA GLY A 28 -2.33 8.88 6.46
C GLY A 28 -1.91 7.93 5.34
N LYS A 29 -2.80 7.62 4.40
CA LYS A 29 -2.48 6.73 3.26
C LYS A 29 -1.32 7.25 2.43
N SER A 30 -1.42 8.50 1.96
CA SER A 30 -0.36 9.13 1.16
C SER A 30 0.92 9.31 1.97
N ARG A 31 0.79 9.61 3.25
CA ARG A 31 1.93 9.74 4.15
C ARG A 31 2.70 8.44 4.27
N LEU A 32 2.00 7.33 4.46
CA LEU A 32 2.65 6.02 4.55
C LEU A 32 3.37 5.68 3.23
N ALA A 33 2.74 5.95 2.09
CA ALA A 33 3.37 5.72 0.79
C ALA A 33 4.67 6.54 0.66
N TRP A 34 4.63 7.82 1.01
CA TRP A 34 5.82 8.67 0.98
C TRP A 34 6.90 8.17 1.93
N ASP A 35 6.53 7.79 3.15
CA ASP A 35 7.45 7.26 4.14
C ASP A 35 8.12 5.96 3.67
N LEU A 36 7.38 5.08 2.99
CA LEU A 36 7.93 3.85 2.42
C LEU A 36 8.92 4.14 1.29
N LEU A 37 8.63 5.13 0.42
CA LEU A 37 9.56 5.55 -0.62
C LEU A 37 10.86 6.07 -0.01
N GLN A 38 10.78 6.87 1.05
CA GLN A 38 11.96 7.40 1.73
C GLN A 38 12.75 6.29 2.45
N ALA A 39 12.05 5.37 3.10
CA ALA A 39 12.69 4.25 3.77
C ALA A 39 13.45 3.35 2.78
N ALA A 40 12.86 3.06 1.62
CA ALA A 40 13.51 2.28 0.57
C ALA A 40 14.76 2.98 0.02
N ALA A 41 14.69 4.29 -0.19
CA ALA A 41 15.81 5.08 -0.71
C ALA A 41 17.00 5.10 0.25
N ARG A 42 16.76 4.94 1.56
CA ARG A 42 17.80 4.94 2.60
C ARG A 42 18.20 3.56 3.06
N SER A 43 17.51 2.52 2.63
CA SER A 43 17.70 1.16 3.13
C SER A 43 18.94 0.52 2.52
N LYS A 44 19.75 -0.15 3.37
CA LYS A 44 20.99 -0.82 2.95
C LYS A 44 21.23 -2.05 3.81
N GLY A 45 21.87 -3.05 3.22
CA GLY A 45 22.30 -4.26 3.95
C GLY A 45 21.24 -5.33 4.04
N VAL A 46 21.50 -6.30 4.92
CA VAL A 46 20.60 -7.45 5.14
C VAL A 46 19.31 -6.96 5.79
N GLY A 47 18.17 -7.45 5.29
CA GLY A 47 16.85 -7.03 5.75
C GLY A 47 16.43 -5.64 5.26
N ALA A 48 17.20 -5.04 4.35
CA ALA A 48 16.87 -3.76 3.76
C ALA A 48 15.62 -3.85 2.88
N LEU A 49 14.88 -2.74 2.79
CA LEU A 49 13.80 -2.64 1.81
C LEU A 49 14.38 -2.65 0.40
N PRO A 50 13.77 -3.40 -0.50
CA PRO A 50 14.12 -3.30 -1.90
C PRO A 50 13.60 -1.99 -2.49
N PHE A 51 13.81 -1.81 -3.77
CA PHE A 51 13.25 -0.74 -4.56
C PHE A 51 11.77 -0.50 -4.25
N ALA A 52 11.37 0.79 -4.17
CA ALA A 52 9.98 1.16 -4.00
C ALA A 52 9.60 2.26 -5.00
N ARG A 53 8.35 2.21 -5.48
CA ARG A 53 7.83 3.20 -6.43
C ARG A 53 6.32 3.36 -6.27
N LEU A 54 5.83 4.59 -6.42
CA LEU A 54 4.41 4.87 -6.40
C LEU A 54 3.69 4.16 -7.54
N VAL A 55 2.53 3.59 -7.27
CA VAL A 55 1.61 3.10 -8.32
C VAL A 55 0.44 4.07 -8.46
N ALA A 56 -0.26 4.37 -7.37
CA ALA A 56 -1.39 5.29 -7.39
C ALA A 56 -1.60 5.92 -6.03
N ASP A 57 -2.04 7.17 -6.01
CA ASP A 57 -2.45 7.86 -4.79
C ASP A 57 -3.88 8.35 -4.92
N ASP A 58 -4.64 8.24 -3.83
CA ASP A 58 -6.03 8.69 -3.69
C ASP A 58 -7.05 7.88 -4.49
N ARG A 59 -6.77 7.53 -5.74
CA ARG A 59 -7.65 6.74 -6.59
C ARG A 59 -6.84 5.69 -7.36
N VAL A 60 -7.39 4.48 -7.43
CA VAL A 60 -6.73 3.37 -8.12
C VAL A 60 -7.78 2.49 -8.80
N TYR A 61 -7.44 1.99 -9.98
CA TYR A 61 -8.20 0.91 -10.61
C TYR A 61 -7.65 -0.42 -10.11
N LEU A 62 -8.54 -1.28 -9.61
CA LEU A 62 -8.21 -2.63 -9.13
C LEU A 62 -8.94 -3.64 -9.98
N GLU A 63 -8.22 -4.62 -10.50
CA GLU A 63 -8.76 -5.63 -11.40
C GLU A 63 -8.17 -6.99 -11.11
N ALA A 64 -9.03 -8.00 -10.94
CA ALA A 64 -8.58 -9.38 -10.79
C ALA A 64 -8.32 -9.99 -12.16
N GLN A 65 -7.11 -10.51 -12.36
CA GLN A 65 -6.72 -11.24 -13.57
C GLN A 65 -5.88 -12.44 -13.22
N HIS A 66 -6.28 -13.61 -13.67
CA HIS A 66 -5.54 -14.86 -13.48
C HIS A 66 -5.15 -15.10 -12.01
N GLY A 67 -6.10 -14.86 -11.10
CA GLY A 67 -5.90 -15.09 -9.67
C GLY A 67 -5.06 -14.02 -8.97
N ARG A 68 -4.71 -12.93 -9.63
CA ARG A 68 -3.96 -11.83 -9.05
C ARG A 68 -4.78 -10.55 -9.08
N LEU A 69 -4.51 -9.66 -8.12
CA LEU A 69 -5.10 -8.33 -8.09
C LEU A 69 -4.12 -7.34 -8.70
N LEU A 70 -4.50 -6.74 -9.82
CA LEU A 70 -3.67 -5.74 -10.51
C LEU A 70 -4.17 -4.34 -10.17
N ALA A 71 -3.24 -3.42 -9.93
CA ALA A 71 -3.50 -2.03 -9.61
C ALA A 71 -2.87 -1.13 -10.66
N ARG A 72 -3.60 -0.11 -11.10
CA ARG A 72 -3.09 0.91 -12.00
C ARG A 72 -3.69 2.28 -11.68
N PRO A 73 -2.95 3.39 -11.89
CA PRO A 73 -3.49 4.71 -11.62
C PRO A 73 -4.45 5.16 -12.73
N PRO A 74 -5.44 6.01 -12.40
CA PRO A 74 -6.12 6.77 -13.43
C PRO A 74 -5.12 7.66 -14.19
N ALA A 75 -5.30 7.80 -15.50
CA ALA A 75 -4.32 8.53 -16.33
C ALA A 75 -4.07 9.96 -15.84
N GLU A 76 -5.13 10.65 -15.43
CA GLU A 76 -5.05 12.04 -14.96
C GLU A 76 -4.37 12.21 -13.61
N LEU A 77 -4.26 11.14 -12.82
CA LEU A 77 -3.63 11.14 -11.50
C LEU A 77 -2.28 10.41 -11.47
N ALA A 78 -1.85 9.86 -12.61
CA ALA A 78 -0.63 9.07 -12.68
C ALA A 78 0.60 9.89 -12.26
N GLY A 79 1.40 9.34 -11.35
CA GLY A 79 2.61 9.97 -10.85
C GLY A 79 2.39 11.11 -9.86
N LEU A 80 1.15 11.36 -9.43
CA LEU A 80 0.84 12.41 -8.46
C LEU A 80 0.64 11.83 -7.07
N ILE A 81 1.22 12.50 -6.08
CA ILE A 81 1.01 12.22 -4.66
C ILE A 81 0.70 13.51 -3.93
N GLU A 82 -0.25 13.47 -3.00
CA GLU A 82 -0.54 14.60 -2.15
C GLU A 82 0.35 14.55 -0.90
N VAL A 83 1.20 15.58 -0.74
CA VAL A 83 2.03 15.74 0.46
C VAL A 83 1.40 16.82 1.33
N HIS A 84 0.97 16.43 2.53
CA HIS A 84 0.31 17.33 3.45
C HIS A 84 1.19 18.55 3.76
N GLY A 85 0.64 19.74 3.60
CA GLY A 85 1.38 21.00 3.78
C GLY A 85 2.14 21.49 2.56
N LEU A 86 2.29 20.65 1.52
CA LEU A 86 2.99 21.02 0.30
C LEU A 86 2.11 20.96 -0.95
N GLY A 87 1.13 20.07 -0.97
CA GLY A 87 0.21 19.91 -2.09
C GLY A 87 0.58 18.74 -2.99
N LEU A 88 0.11 18.78 -4.23
CA LEU A 88 0.36 17.71 -5.20
C LEU A 88 1.80 17.78 -5.71
N ARG A 89 2.46 16.63 -5.67
CA ARG A 89 3.84 16.50 -6.15
C ARG A 89 3.91 15.40 -7.20
N ARG A 90 4.86 15.51 -8.11
CA ARG A 90 5.05 14.54 -9.18
C ARG A 90 6.21 13.62 -8.85
N LEU A 91 5.99 12.31 -8.98
CA LEU A 91 6.98 11.27 -8.71
C LEU A 91 7.06 10.31 -9.90
N PRO A 92 8.22 9.63 -10.05
CA PRO A 92 8.26 8.43 -10.90
C PRO A 92 7.26 7.41 -10.39
N PHE A 93 6.58 6.72 -11.31
CA PHE A 93 5.53 5.77 -10.93
C PHE A 93 5.55 4.53 -11.79
N GLU A 94 4.98 3.43 -11.27
CA GLU A 94 4.71 2.23 -12.04
C GLU A 94 3.29 2.27 -12.58
N PRO A 95 3.09 2.04 -13.88
CA PRO A 95 1.76 2.09 -14.47
C PRO A 95 0.89 0.88 -14.14
N LEU A 96 1.48 -0.21 -13.64
CA LEU A 96 0.79 -1.44 -13.31
C LEU A 96 1.59 -2.22 -12.29
N ALA A 97 0.92 -2.77 -11.26
CA ALA A 97 1.57 -3.61 -10.27
C ALA A 97 0.60 -4.66 -9.75
N ALA A 98 1.15 -5.80 -9.31
CA ALA A 98 0.36 -6.83 -8.63
C ALA A 98 0.36 -6.57 -7.13
N VAL A 99 -0.83 -6.49 -6.54
CA VAL A 99 -1.00 -6.27 -5.10
C VAL A 99 -0.73 -7.58 -4.36
N GLY A 100 0.15 -7.53 -3.36
CA GLY A 100 0.51 -8.69 -2.56
C GLY A 100 -0.06 -8.68 -1.15
N PHE A 101 -0.40 -7.52 -0.62
CA PHE A 101 -1.00 -7.41 0.71
C PHE A 101 -1.76 -6.10 0.87
N VAL A 102 -2.60 -6.07 1.89
CA VAL A 102 -3.44 -4.90 2.20
C VAL A 102 -3.02 -4.33 3.55
N VAL A 103 -2.89 -3.01 3.62
CA VAL A 103 -2.67 -2.28 4.86
C VAL A 103 -3.93 -1.47 5.16
N ASP A 104 -4.63 -1.79 6.23
CA ASP A 104 -5.79 -1.02 6.68
C ASP A 104 -5.39 -0.08 7.81
N LEU A 105 -5.43 1.23 7.54
CA LEU A 105 -5.14 2.27 8.52
C LEU A 105 -6.39 2.59 9.33
N ALA A 106 -6.19 3.05 10.55
CA ALA A 106 -7.27 3.36 11.49
C ALA A 106 -8.21 2.17 11.69
N ALA A 107 -7.65 0.97 11.78
CA ALA A 107 -8.40 -0.27 11.92
C ALA A 107 -8.74 -0.52 13.39
N GLU A 108 -10.05 -0.54 13.70
CA GLU A 108 -10.53 -0.75 15.07
C GLU A 108 -10.28 -2.16 15.58
N ASP A 109 -10.09 -3.12 14.69
CA ASP A 109 -9.83 -4.52 15.02
C ASP A 109 -8.35 -4.86 15.15
N ALA A 110 -7.45 -3.87 15.09
CA ALA A 110 -6.02 -4.10 15.25
C ALA A 110 -5.71 -4.60 16.66
N ALA A 111 -4.91 -5.67 16.75
CA ALA A 111 -4.55 -6.31 18.01
C ALA A 111 -3.03 -6.32 18.19
N ARG A 112 -2.59 -6.41 19.45
CA ARG A 112 -1.16 -6.46 19.79
C ARG A 112 -0.47 -7.71 19.22
N HIS A 113 -1.15 -8.84 19.29
CA HIS A 113 -0.68 -10.11 18.75
C HIS A 113 -1.78 -10.68 17.83
N PRO A 114 -1.90 -10.12 16.60
CA PRO A 114 -3.00 -10.52 15.75
C PRO A 114 -2.80 -11.92 15.20
N ALA A 115 -3.90 -12.66 15.10
CA ALA A 115 -3.94 -13.84 14.26
C ALA A 115 -3.83 -13.40 12.79
N PRO A 116 -3.28 -14.25 11.89
CA PRO A 116 -3.27 -13.92 10.47
C PRO A 116 -4.68 -13.64 9.96
N THR A 117 -4.84 -12.54 9.25
CA THR A 117 -6.11 -12.15 8.63
C THR A 117 -5.93 -11.88 7.16
N THR A 118 -7.02 -11.97 6.43
CA THR A 118 -7.05 -11.66 5.00
C THR A 118 -8.08 -10.59 4.70
N ALA A 119 -7.87 -9.89 3.59
CA ALA A 119 -8.86 -9.02 2.99
C ALA A 119 -9.15 -9.55 1.60
N THR A 120 -10.43 -9.58 1.22
CA THR A 120 -10.82 -9.98 -0.12
C THR A 120 -11.15 -8.74 -0.93
N VAL A 121 -10.41 -8.54 -2.02
CA VAL A 121 -10.56 -7.38 -2.91
C VAL A 121 -10.77 -7.90 -4.32
N ALA A 122 -11.89 -7.52 -4.95
CA ALA A 122 -12.27 -8.01 -6.28
C ALA A 122 -12.19 -9.55 -6.38
N GLY A 123 -12.58 -10.24 -5.31
CA GLY A 123 -12.57 -11.70 -5.24
C GLY A 123 -11.21 -12.33 -4.95
N ILE A 124 -10.16 -11.54 -4.78
CA ILE A 124 -8.81 -12.03 -4.47
C ILE A 124 -8.56 -11.88 -2.97
N ALA A 125 -8.22 -12.98 -2.29
CA ALA A 125 -7.85 -12.97 -0.88
C ALA A 125 -6.37 -12.63 -0.72
N LEU A 126 -6.08 -11.62 0.10
CA LEU A 126 -4.72 -11.10 0.31
C LEU A 126 -4.43 -11.01 1.80
N PRO A 127 -3.16 -11.22 2.23
CA PRO A 127 -2.79 -10.93 3.61
C PRO A 127 -3.16 -9.51 3.98
N ARG A 128 -3.64 -9.32 5.21
CA ARG A 128 -4.07 -8.02 5.71
C ARG A 128 -3.25 -7.63 6.93
N LEU A 129 -2.75 -6.41 6.92
CA LEU A 129 -2.08 -5.78 8.04
C LEU A 129 -2.98 -4.67 8.57
N ALA A 130 -3.42 -4.80 9.83
CA ALA A 130 -4.28 -3.81 10.46
C ALA A 130 -3.44 -2.88 11.34
N VAL A 131 -3.59 -1.57 11.14
CA VAL A 131 -2.91 -0.54 11.91
C VAL A 131 -3.94 0.21 12.75
N ALA A 132 -3.77 0.21 14.07
CA ALA A 132 -4.70 0.84 14.99
C ALA A 132 -4.80 2.36 14.75
N PRO A 133 -5.95 2.98 15.11
CA PRO A 133 -6.07 4.43 15.04
C PRO A 133 -4.98 5.14 15.84
N ALA A 134 -4.54 6.30 15.37
CA ALA A 134 -3.51 7.13 16.00
C ALA A 134 -2.14 6.44 16.16
N THR A 135 -1.88 5.38 15.39
CA THR A 135 -0.61 4.66 15.37
C THR A 135 0.18 5.04 14.13
N VAL A 136 1.48 5.28 14.29
CA VAL A 136 2.38 5.50 13.15
C VAL A 136 2.56 4.18 12.41
N ALA A 137 2.14 4.12 11.16
CA ALA A 137 2.08 2.86 10.41
C ALA A 137 3.45 2.36 9.92
N LEU A 138 4.38 3.26 9.63
CA LEU A 138 5.64 2.89 8.97
C LEU A 138 6.43 1.81 9.71
N PRO A 139 6.67 1.90 11.03
CA PRO A 139 7.44 0.85 11.71
C PRO A 139 6.81 -0.54 11.59
N LEU A 140 5.48 -0.63 11.64
CA LEU A 140 4.77 -1.90 11.52
C LEU A 140 4.90 -2.48 10.12
N VAL A 141 4.74 -1.66 9.09
CA VAL A 141 4.86 -2.08 7.69
C VAL A 141 6.30 -2.50 7.38
N LEU A 142 7.29 -1.75 7.87
CA LEU A 142 8.70 -2.13 7.72
C LEU A 142 9.00 -3.47 8.38
N ALA A 143 8.50 -3.69 9.57
CA ALA A 143 8.67 -4.98 10.26
C ALA A 143 8.06 -6.12 9.45
N TYR A 144 6.87 -5.91 8.91
CA TYR A 144 6.21 -6.90 8.06
C TYR A 144 7.03 -7.23 6.79
N LEU A 145 7.57 -6.20 6.13
CA LEU A 145 8.29 -6.35 4.87
C LEU A 145 9.71 -6.90 5.05
N CYS A 146 10.37 -6.58 6.16
CA CYS A 146 11.79 -6.86 6.37
C CYS A 146 12.04 -8.09 7.25
N THR A 147 11.01 -8.73 7.77
CA THR A 147 11.13 -9.91 8.64
C THR A 147 10.18 -11.01 8.20
N ALA A 148 10.35 -12.19 8.76
CA ALA A 148 9.42 -13.30 8.59
C ALA A 148 8.75 -13.61 9.93
N ALA A 149 7.57 -14.26 9.86
CA ALA A 149 6.90 -14.73 11.07
C ALA A 149 7.78 -15.76 11.80
N ALA A 150 7.83 -15.69 13.12
CA ALA A 150 8.60 -16.63 13.94
C ALA A 150 7.93 -18.01 14.01
N LEU A 151 6.61 -18.04 13.90
CA LEU A 151 5.80 -19.25 13.94
C LEU A 151 4.85 -19.26 12.76
N ASP A 152 4.71 -20.41 12.16
CA ASP A 152 3.80 -20.63 11.03
C ASP A 152 2.37 -20.92 11.55
#